data_69fb0dc40581a3941c45bd488cd91ac2
#
_entry.id   69fb0dc40581a3941c45bd488cd91ac2
#
_cell.length_a   1.000
_cell.length_b   1.000
_cell.length_c   1.000
_cell.angle_alpha   90.00
_cell.angle_beta   90.00
_cell.angle_gamma   90.00
#
_symmetry.space_group_name_H-M   'P 1'
#
loop_
_entity.id
_entity.type
_entity.pdbx_description
1 polymer ?
#
loop_
_entity_poly.entity_id
_entity_poly.type
_entity_poly.pdbx_seq_one_letter_code
_entity_poly.pdbx_strand_id
1 'polypeptide(L)'
;MNRLGSIVALGIVVLLPTGAMSADQHVMVQPDSLKWSAAPPVLPKGAQIAVHYGDPDKAEPFVFRLKFPAGYKVAAHMHPNDYDLTVLTGTMYLGMGDKLDPARGDGLKAGGFLHLPKGTHHYEWTNDDTVIQLSGIGPVGMTYLDPADDPRKSQ
;
A
#
# COMPACT_ATOMS: atom_id res chain seq x y z
N MET A 1 16.46 -79.84 24.03
CA MET A 1 17.27 -79.04 23.08
C MET A 1 16.39 -77.89 22.66
N ASN A 2 16.54 -76.73 23.43
CA ASN A 2 15.77 -75.49 23.19
C ASN A 2 16.57 -74.56 22.29
N ARG A 3 16.00 -74.22 21.16
CA ARG A 3 16.55 -73.12 20.31
C ARG A 3 15.83 -71.83 20.64
N LEU A 4 16.54 -70.90 21.29
CA LEU A 4 16.08 -69.53 21.42
C LEU A 4 16.28 -68.81 20.06
N GLY A 5 15.19 -68.34 19.49
CA GLY A 5 15.22 -67.45 18.34
C GLY A 5 15.37 -66.01 18.79
N SER A 6 16.46 -65.35 18.41
CA SER A 6 16.67 -63.91 18.63
C SER A 6 15.85 -63.09 17.66
N ILE A 7 14.93 -62.29 18.16
CA ILE A 7 14.17 -61.30 17.36
C ILE A 7 15.01 -60.02 17.34
N VAL A 8 15.51 -59.66 16.17
CA VAL A 8 16.15 -58.38 15.89
C VAL A 8 15.05 -57.35 15.54
N ALA A 9 14.78 -56.45 16.47
CA ALA A 9 13.87 -55.33 16.19
C ALA A 9 14.59 -54.28 15.38
N LEU A 10 14.19 -54.10 14.13
CA LEU A 10 14.70 -53.05 13.24
C LEU A 10 13.94 -51.76 13.55
N GLY A 11 14.57 -50.84 14.32
CA GLY A 11 14.03 -49.51 14.61
C GLY A 11 14.08 -48.60 13.36
N ILE A 12 12.92 -48.22 12.85
CA ILE A 12 12.81 -47.23 11.78
C ILE A 12 12.98 -45.85 12.44
N VAL A 13 14.12 -45.21 12.20
CA VAL A 13 14.31 -43.79 12.54
C VAL A 13 13.63 -42.93 11.48
N VAL A 14 12.48 -42.39 11.81
CA VAL A 14 11.80 -41.40 10.95
C VAL A 14 12.50 -40.05 11.17
N LEU A 15 13.36 -39.62 10.23
CA LEU A 15 13.84 -38.26 10.14
C LEU A 15 12.69 -37.38 9.65
N LEU A 16 12.12 -36.59 10.54
CA LEU A 16 11.22 -35.50 10.16
C LEU A 16 12.08 -34.40 9.51
N PRO A 17 11.69 -33.90 8.34
CA PRO A 17 12.38 -32.77 7.74
C PRO A 17 12.15 -31.56 8.66
N THR A 18 13.21 -31.04 9.27
CA THR A 18 13.21 -29.71 9.90
C THR A 18 13.05 -28.70 8.75
N GLY A 19 11.82 -28.23 8.54
CA GLY A 19 11.57 -27.13 7.64
C GLY A 19 12.43 -25.96 8.07
N ALA A 20 13.43 -25.61 7.25
CA ALA A 20 14.17 -24.37 7.42
C ALA A 20 13.13 -23.24 7.31
N MET A 21 12.83 -22.55 8.40
CA MET A 21 12.13 -21.28 8.35
C MET A 21 13.00 -20.35 7.51
N SER A 22 12.51 -19.97 6.32
CA SER A 22 13.14 -18.93 5.52
C SER A 22 13.20 -17.68 6.42
N ALA A 23 14.40 -17.23 6.74
CA ALA A 23 14.56 -15.95 7.41
C ALA A 23 13.96 -14.90 6.46
N ASP A 24 12.99 -14.11 6.95
CA ASP A 24 12.44 -12.98 6.20
C ASP A 24 13.58 -12.13 5.68
N GLN A 25 13.71 -12.05 4.36
CA GLN A 25 14.76 -11.25 3.74
C GLN A 25 14.40 -9.78 3.97
N HIS A 26 15.32 -9.03 4.59
CA HIS A 26 15.17 -7.58 4.70
C HIS A 26 15.06 -6.95 3.30
N VAL A 27 14.21 -5.93 3.16
CA VAL A 27 14.03 -5.16 1.93
C VAL A 27 14.73 -3.83 2.08
N MET A 28 15.63 -3.52 1.14
CA MET A 28 16.33 -2.23 1.06
C MET A 28 16.13 -1.67 -0.35
N VAL A 29 15.51 -0.49 -0.44
CA VAL A 29 15.22 0.18 -1.71
C VAL A 29 15.84 1.57 -1.69
N GLN A 30 16.75 1.84 -2.63
CA GLN A 30 17.35 3.15 -2.82
C GLN A 30 16.43 4.06 -3.66
N PRO A 31 16.43 5.38 -3.45
CA PRO A 31 15.55 6.31 -4.16
C PRO A 31 15.71 6.26 -5.69
N ASP A 32 16.91 6.06 -6.18
CA ASP A 32 17.25 5.98 -7.60
C ASP A 32 16.96 4.61 -8.24
N SER A 33 16.71 3.59 -7.42
CA SER A 33 16.34 2.24 -7.91
C SER A 33 14.83 2.07 -8.12
N LEU A 34 14.03 3.09 -7.82
CA LEU A 34 12.57 3.03 -7.91
C LEU A 34 12.09 2.87 -9.35
N LYS A 35 11.26 1.87 -9.56
CA LYS A 35 10.60 1.65 -10.85
C LYS A 35 9.19 2.24 -10.78
N TRP A 36 9.01 3.38 -11.42
CA TRP A 36 7.73 4.04 -11.53
C TRP A 36 6.94 3.48 -12.71
N SER A 37 5.67 3.25 -12.49
CA SER A 37 4.67 2.89 -13.51
C SER A 37 3.44 3.80 -13.39
N ALA A 38 2.55 3.77 -14.38
CA ALA A 38 1.27 4.45 -14.24
C ALA A 38 0.53 3.92 -13.02
N ALA A 39 -0.08 4.80 -12.24
CA ALA A 39 -0.92 4.42 -11.12
C ALA A 39 -2.17 3.65 -11.59
N PRO A 40 -2.79 2.83 -10.73
CA PRO A 40 -4.03 2.13 -11.05
C PRO A 40 -5.11 3.08 -11.56
N PRO A 41 -6.01 2.63 -12.45
CA PRO A 41 -7.02 3.48 -13.10
C PRO A 41 -8.09 4.05 -12.15
N VAL A 42 -8.09 3.63 -10.89
CA VAL A 42 -8.90 4.25 -9.84
C VAL A 42 -8.43 5.66 -9.50
N LEU A 43 -7.18 6.01 -9.81
CA LEU A 43 -6.66 7.37 -9.72
C LEU A 43 -6.79 8.09 -11.07
N PRO A 44 -7.02 9.40 -11.10
CA PRO A 44 -6.99 10.18 -12.34
C PRO A 44 -5.66 10.01 -13.08
N LYS A 45 -5.67 10.15 -14.40
CA LYS A 45 -4.45 10.03 -15.23
C LYS A 45 -3.38 11.03 -14.81
N GLY A 46 -2.11 10.61 -14.87
CA GLY A 46 -0.94 11.43 -14.55
C GLY A 46 -0.21 10.98 -13.29
N ALA A 47 -0.89 10.32 -12.36
CA ALA A 47 -0.21 9.73 -11.20
C ALA A 47 0.66 8.53 -11.60
N GLN A 48 1.76 8.35 -10.86
CA GLN A 48 2.64 7.19 -10.95
C GLN A 48 2.77 6.50 -9.60
N ILE A 49 3.00 5.18 -9.64
CA ILE A 49 3.18 4.35 -8.45
C ILE A 49 4.51 3.61 -8.50
N ALA A 50 5.14 3.42 -7.33
CA ALA A 50 6.26 2.51 -7.14
C ALA A 50 6.04 1.70 -5.86
N VAL A 51 5.83 0.39 -5.99
CA VAL A 51 5.68 -0.52 -4.84
C VAL A 51 7.06 -0.88 -4.29
N HIS A 52 7.24 -0.74 -2.98
CA HIS A 52 8.50 -1.02 -2.27
C HIS A 52 8.45 -2.35 -1.52
N TYR A 53 7.28 -2.66 -0.93
CA TYR A 53 7.12 -3.82 -0.06
C TYR A 53 5.67 -4.30 -0.12
N GLY A 54 5.49 -5.62 -0.05
CA GLY A 54 4.20 -6.27 -0.03
C GLY A 54 3.46 -6.22 -1.36
N ASP A 55 2.25 -6.71 -1.33
CA ASP A 55 1.31 -6.68 -2.45
C ASP A 55 0.07 -5.87 -2.03
N PRO A 56 -0.13 -4.66 -2.59
CA PRO A 56 -1.26 -3.81 -2.21
C PRO A 56 -2.64 -4.44 -2.45
N ASP A 57 -2.74 -5.47 -3.27
CA ASP A 57 -4.00 -6.16 -3.57
C ASP A 57 -4.32 -7.30 -2.58
N LYS A 58 -3.41 -7.59 -1.64
CA LYS A 58 -3.57 -8.66 -0.65
C LYS A 58 -3.78 -8.11 0.76
N ALA A 59 -4.36 -8.95 1.64
CA ALA A 59 -4.54 -8.64 3.06
C ALA A 59 -3.24 -8.83 3.85
N GLU A 60 -2.20 -8.07 3.48
CA GLU A 60 -0.86 -8.09 4.09
C GLU A 60 -0.27 -6.66 4.16
N PRO A 61 0.80 -6.44 4.94
CA PRO A 61 1.45 -5.14 4.99
C PRO A 61 2.00 -4.74 3.63
N PHE A 62 1.81 -3.46 3.27
CA PHE A 62 2.37 -2.89 2.05
C PHE A 62 3.03 -1.53 2.32
N VAL A 63 3.96 -1.16 1.44
CA VAL A 63 4.50 0.21 1.32
C VAL A 63 4.65 0.53 -0.16
N PHE A 64 4.07 1.64 -0.59
CA PHE A 64 4.29 2.18 -1.94
C PHE A 64 4.39 3.70 -1.92
N ARG A 65 4.92 4.26 -3.00
CA ARG A 65 4.92 5.71 -3.24
C ARG A 65 4.03 6.05 -4.41
N LEU A 66 3.38 7.21 -4.30
CA LEU A 66 2.70 7.86 -5.41
C LEU A 66 3.44 9.15 -5.75
N LYS A 67 3.51 9.43 -7.04
CA LYS A 67 3.98 10.70 -7.57
C LYS A 67 2.81 11.36 -8.29
N PHE A 68 2.52 12.59 -7.91
CA PHE A 68 1.48 13.42 -8.49
C PHE A 68 2.11 14.62 -9.19
N PRO A 69 1.70 14.95 -10.41
CA PRO A 69 2.11 16.18 -11.07
C PRO A 69 1.46 17.40 -10.41
N ALA A 70 2.01 18.58 -10.68
CA ALA A 70 1.40 19.84 -10.28
C ALA A 70 -0.04 19.96 -10.78
N GLY A 71 -0.95 20.44 -9.94
CA GLY A 71 -2.37 20.61 -10.26
C GLY A 71 -3.20 19.33 -10.25
N TYR A 72 -2.63 18.22 -9.78
CA TYR A 72 -3.35 16.96 -9.64
C TYR A 72 -4.45 17.05 -8.58
N LYS A 73 -5.57 16.38 -8.84
CA LYS A 73 -6.72 16.39 -7.92
C LYS A 73 -7.34 15.00 -7.85
N VAL A 74 -7.70 14.59 -6.64
CA VAL A 74 -8.50 13.41 -6.38
C VAL A 74 -9.79 13.86 -5.69
N ALA A 75 -10.92 13.62 -6.34
CA ALA A 75 -12.24 13.97 -5.82
C ALA A 75 -12.56 13.21 -4.54
N ALA A 76 -13.61 13.62 -3.84
CA ALA A 76 -13.99 13.06 -2.56
C ALA A 76 -14.20 11.54 -2.63
N HIS A 77 -13.50 10.83 -1.76
CA HIS A 77 -13.47 9.38 -1.72
C HIS A 77 -13.22 8.87 -0.29
N MET A 78 -13.29 7.55 -0.13
CA MET A 78 -12.94 6.86 1.11
C MET A 78 -12.18 5.56 0.82
N HIS A 79 -11.50 5.05 1.83
CA HIS A 79 -10.76 3.78 1.80
C HIS A 79 -11.38 2.73 2.72
N PRO A 80 -11.28 1.43 2.38
CA PRO A 80 -11.82 0.35 3.22
C PRO A 80 -10.95 0.02 4.44
N ASN A 81 -9.68 0.47 4.46
CA ASN A 81 -8.69 0.23 5.51
C ASN A 81 -8.03 1.53 5.96
N ASP A 82 -7.40 1.49 7.13
CA ASP A 82 -6.59 2.60 7.64
C ASP A 82 -5.31 2.73 6.81
N TYR A 83 -4.88 3.98 6.55
CA TYR A 83 -3.62 4.29 5.88
C TYR A 83 -2.80 5.30 6.65
N ASP A 84 -1.50 5.08 6.61
CA ASP A 84 -0.51 6.08 7.01
C ASP A 84 0.11 6.69 5.76
N LEU A 85 0.19 8.01 5.72
CA LEU A 85 0.74 8.78 4.63
C LEU A 85 1.86 9.69 5.15
N THR A 86 2.98 9.68 4.44
CA THR A 86 4.08 10.65 4.67
C THR A 86 4.37 11.38 3.37
N VAL A 87 4.43 12.70 3.42
CA VAL A 87 4.87 13.51 2.28
C VAL A 87 6.39 13.49 2.22
N LEU A 88 6.96 13.09 1.08
CA LEU A 88 8.41 13.02 0.86
C LEU A 88 8.95 14.27 0.16
N THR A 89 8.21 14.79 -0.83
CA THR A 89 8.54 16.03 -1.55
C THR A 89 7.28 16.79 -1.91
N GLY A 90 7.35 18.09 -2.09
CA GLY A 90 6.20 18.92 -2.42
C GLY A 90 5.25 19.16 -1.25
N THR A 91 4.00 19.44 -1.58
CA THR A 91 2.93 19.67 -0.61
C THR A 91 1.66 18.96 -1.04
N MET A 92 1.18 18.03 -0.20
CA MET A 92 -0.13 17.41 -0.34
C MET A 92 -1.16 18.25 0.41
N TYR A 93 -2.18 18.70 -0.26
CA TYR A 93 -3.33 19.33 0.37
C TYR A 93 -4.42 18.29 0.56
N LEU A 94 -5.04 18.32 1.73
CA LEU A 94 -6.09 17.40 2.13
C LEU A 94 -7.25 18.18 2.74
N GLY A 95 -8.47 17.88 2.29
CA GLY A 95 -9.69 18.39 2.89
C GLY A 95 -10.64 17.25 3.26
N MET A 96 -11.41 17.44 4.32
CA MET A 96 -12.40 16.47 4.79
C MET A 96 -13.78 16.82 4.28
N GLY A 97 -14.55 15.79 3.90
CA GLY A 97 -15.94 15.91 3.47
C GLY A 97 -16.23 15.27 2.12
N ASP A 98 -17.45 15.50 1.64
CA ASP A 98 -18.06 14.74 0.53
C ASP A 98 -17.84 15.39 -0.84
N LYS A 99 -17.22 16.56 -0.88
CA LYS A 99 -16.98 17.31 -2.11
C LYS A 99 -15.65 18.05 -2.08
N LEU A 100 -14.89 17.95 -3.18
CA LEU A 100 -13.62 18.65 -3.33
C LEU A 100 -13.82 20.17 -3.27
N ASP A 101 -13.21 20.80 -2.27
CA ASP A 101 -13.20 22.24 -2.05
C ASP A 101 -11.79 22.71 -1.64
N PRO A 102 -10.97 23.22 -2.57
CA PRO A 102 -9.62 23.66 -2.26
C PRO A 102 -9.53 24.83 -1.25
N ALA A 103 -10.63 25.50 -0.95
CA ALA A 103 -10.67 26.53 0.08
C ALA A 103 -10.77 25.95 1.52
N ARG A 104 -10.99 24.64 1.66
CA ARG A 104 -11.25 23.97 2.94
C ARG A 104 -10.32 22.80 3.20
N GLY A 105 -9.05 22.97 2.98
CA GLY A 105 -8.08 21.91 3.22
C GLY A 105 -6.78 22.46 3.76
N ASP A 106 -6.02 21.58 4.41
CA ASP A 106 -4.73 21.87 4.99
C ASP A 106 -3.59 21.33 4.13
N GLY A 107 -2.50 22.07 4.03
CA GLY A 107 -1.30 21.66 3.30
C GLY A 107 -0.34 20.89 4.19
N LEU A 108 -0.10 19.63 3.87
CA LEU A 108 0.91 18.77 4.49
C LEU A 108 2.19 18.84 3.65
N LYS A 109 3.26 19.43 4.22
CA LYS A 109 4.56 19.62 3.55
C LYS A 109 5.45 18.39 3.70
N ALA A 110 6.55 18.36 2.95
CA ALA A 110 7.57 17.31 3.07
C ALA A 110 7.99 17.07 4.53
N GLY A 111 8.03 15.79 4.94
CA GLY A 111 8.20 15.36 6.33
C GLY A 111 6.90 15.26 7.14
N GLY A 112 5.80 15.82 6.62
CA GLY A 112 4.50 15.73 7.27
C GLY A 112 3.90 14.32 7.22
N PHE A 113 3.15 13.97 8.26
CA PHE A 113 2.51 12.67 8.46
C PHE A 113 1.00 12.82 8.66
N LEU A 114 0.26 11.88 8.12
CA LEU A 114 -1.18 11.75 8.30
C LEU A 114 -1.53 10.29 8.58
N HIS A 115 -2.34 10.05 9.60
CA HIS A 115 -3.08 8.80 9.78
C HIS A 115 -4.52 9.00 9.32
N LEU A 116 -4.97 8.19 8.37
CA LEU A 116 -6.30 8.26 7.79
C LEU A 116 -7.09 7.00 8.16
N PRO A 117 -8.06 7.08 9.10
CA PRO A 117 -8.91 5.96 9.43
C PRO A 117 -9.79 5.53 8.25
N LYS A 118 -10.07 4.24 8.17
CA LYS A 118 -11.02 3.67 7.19
C LYS A 118 -12.35 4.40 7.19
N GLY A 119 -12.94 4.55 6.01
CA GLY A 119 -14.24 5.20 5.83
C GLY A 119 -14.22 6.71 6.01
N THR A 120 -13.05 7.34 6.26
CA THR A 120 -12.95 8.80 6.31
C THR A 120 -13.18 9.38 4.93
N HIS A 121 -14.18 10.26 4.80
CA HIS A 121 -14.46 11.01 3.57
C HIS A 121 -13.46 12.16 3.43
N HIS A 122 -12.67 12.14 2.37
CA HIS A 122 -11.64 13.14 2.11
C HIS A 122 -11.43 13.34 0.62
N TYR A 123 -10.77 14.43 0.29
CA TYR A 123 -10.31 14.76 -1.05
C TYR A 123 -8.94 15.40 -0.97
N GLU A 124 -8.18 15.35 -2.06
CA GLU A 124 -6.79 15.80 -2.04
C GLU A 124 -6.39 16.47 -3.35
N TRP A 125 -5.39 17.34 -3.28
CA TRP A 125 -4.81 17.98 -4.46
C TRP A 125 -3.36 18.40 -4.21
N THR A 126 -2.66 18.68 -5.31
CA THR A 126 -1.29 19.20 -5.28
C THR A 126 -1.21 20.46 -6.14
N ASN A 127 -0.39 21.44 -5.73
CA ASN A 127 -0.10 22.62 -6.54
C ASN A 127 1.27 22.54 -7.23
N ASP A 128 2.13 21.64 -6.77
CA ASP A 128 3.48 21.34 -7.24
C ASP A 128 3.65 19.82 -7.39
N ASP A 129 4.73 19.38 -8.04
CA ASP A 129 5.07 17.97 -8.13
C ASP A 129 5.30 17.41 -6.72
N THR A 130 4.50 16.43 -6.35
CA THR A 130 4.46 15.89 -5.00
C THR A 130 4.69 14.40 -4.99
N VAL A 131 5.50 13.92 -4.06
CA VAL A 131 5.71 12.49 -3.79
C VAL A 131 5.26 12.19 -2.37
N ILE A 132 4.38 11.20 -2.24
CA ILE A 132 3.93 10.67 -0.96
C ILE A 132 4.30 9.21 -0.83
N GLN A 133 4.43 8.73 0.41
CA GLN A 133 4.53 7.31 0.73
C GLN A 133 3.32 6.89 1.53
N LEU A 134 2.68 5.81 1.11
CA LEU A 134 1.59 5.17 1.85
C LEU A 134 2.04 3.82 2.38
N SER A 135 1.52 3.49 3.56
CA SER A 135 1.67 2.19 4.20
C SER A 135 0.38 1.80 4.91
N GLY A 136 0.17 0.50 5.09
CA GLY A 136 -1.01 -0.04 5.74
C GLY A 136 -1.11 -1.54 5.58
N ILE A 137 -2.30 -2.06 5.85
CA ILE A 137 -2.68 -3.44 5.55
C ILE A 137 -3.66 -3.41 4.38
N GLY A 138 -3.35 -4.14 3.31
CA GLY A 138 -4.22 -4.27 2.14
C GLY A 138 -5.46 -5.16 2.39
N PRO A 139 -6.31 -5.36 1.39
CA PRO A 139 -6.20 -4.81 0.05
C PRO A 139 -6.43 -3.30 0.01
N VAL A 140 -5.65 -2.62 -0.82
CA VAL A 140 -5.85 -1.19 -1.07
C VAL A 140 -7.09 -1.00 -1.92
N GLY A 141 -7.99 -0.14 -1.47
CA GLY A 141 -9.22 0.18 -2.19
C GLY A 141 -9.54 1.66 -2.10
N MET A 142 -10.32 2.12 -3.08
CA MET A 142 -10.84 3.49 -3.10
C MET A 142 -12.26 3.48 -3.66
N THR A 143 -13.17 4.19 -2.98
CA THR A 143 -14.55 4.39 -3.41
C THR A 143 -14.83 5.88 -3.47
N TYR A 144 -15.14 6.38 -4.66
CA TYR A 144 -15.58 7.77 -4.86
C TYR A 144 -16.98 7.97 -4.28
N LEU A 145 -17.19 9.10 -3.62
CA LEU A 145 -18.50 9.42 -3.02
C LEU A 145 -19.52 9.79 -4.10
N ASP A 146 -19.11 10.58 -5.09
CA ASP A 146 -19.89 10.74 -6.32
C ASP A 146 -19.38 9.72 -7.38
N PRO A 147 -20.23 8.78 -7.83
CA PRO A 147 -19.85 7.84 -8.87
C PRO A 147 -19.43 8.49 -10.20
N ALA A 148 -19.80 9.75 -10.45
CA ALA A 148 -19.38 10.47 -11.65
C ALA A 148 -17.90 10.90 -11.60
N ASP A 149 -17.32 11.00 -10.41
CA ASP A 149 -15.91 11.35 -10.20
C ASP A 149 -14.96 10.14 -10.40
N ASP A 150 -15.49 8.93 -10.53
CA ASP A 150 -14.69 7.72 -10.70
C ASP A 150 -14.05 7.69 -12.12
N PRO A 151 -12.71 7.81 -12.23
CA PRO A 151 -12.04 7.89 -13.54
C PRO A 151 -12.24 6.64 -14.41
N ARG A 152 -12.58 5.50 -13.79
CA ARG A 152 -12.83 4.23 -14.51
C ARG A 152 -14.11 4.27 -15.35
N LYS A 153 -15.04 5.20 -15.06
CA LYS A 153 -16.32 5.34 -15.77
C LYS A 153 -16.25 6.30 -16.96
N SER A 154 -15.18 7.07 -17.05
CA SER A 154 -14.96 8.05 -18.14
C SER A 154 -13.99 7.59 -19.21
N GLN A 155 -13.69 6.28 -19.24
CA GLN A 155 -12.80 5.65 -20.24
C GLN A 155 -13.58 4.94 -21.34
#